data_d5276ff4a702279df4cfbb6691391ff3
#
_entry.id   d5276ff4a702279df4cfbb6691391ff3
#
_cell.length_a   1.000
_cell.length_b   1.000
_cell.length_c   1.000
_cell.angle_alpha   90.00
_cell.angle_beta   90.00
_cell.angle_gamma   90.00
#
_symmetry.space_group_name_H-M   'P 1'
#
loop_
_entity.id
_entity.type
_entity.pdbx_description
1 polymer ?
#
loop_
_entity_poly.entity_id
_entity_poly.type
_entity_poly.pdbx_seq_one_letter_code
_entity_poly.pdbx_strand_id
1 'polypeptide(L)'
;MLLLLLALMMPQDAVSAPADPAVIAAELPLVEIPGPIERRAPEAETLGHTGDVTLEVVVQPDGSKGPVTVVVSSRSDLLDAEATRLVSEAGFRASAEATRYRVTVGFQGADDALTCAAMARQVRWFQQTWPERPLKDMPLYKMSSGILLLAGVPASPNRASAQATVNQMRRLEADFPSLADQCEREPERLWYPLLGAWARN
;
A
#
# COMPACT_ATOMS: atom_id res chain seq x y z
N MET A 1 -77.79 -30.65 10.78
CA MET A 1 -76.74 -30.89 9.74
C MET A 1 -75.69 -29.76 9.88
N LEU A 2 -74.64 -30.07 10.62
CA LEU A 2 -73.61 -29.05 10.99
C LEU A 2 -72.36 -29.39 10.16
N LEU A 3 -72.06 -28.55 9.14
CA LEU A 3 -70.84 -28.69 8.30
C LEU A 3 -69.67 -28.04 9.03
N LEU A 4 -68.70 -28.88 9.42
CA LEU A 4 -67.42 -28.47 10.01
C LEU A 4 -66.47 -28.12 8.86
N LEU A 5 -66.15 -26.81 8.66
CA LEU A 5 -65.07 -26.38 7.73
C LEU A 5 -63.74 -26.49 8.49
N LEU A 6 -62.92 -27.53 8.17
CA LEU A 6 -61.50 -27.58 8.54
C LEU A 6 -60.71 -26.67 7.59
N ALA A 7 -60.25 -25.54 8.07
CA ALA A 7 -59.27 -24.70 7.38
C ALA A 7 -57.88 -25.39 7.54
N LEU A 8 -57.33 -25.91 6.44
CA LEU A 8 -55.92 -26.31 6.37
C LEU A 8 -55.02 -25.06 6.45
N MET A 9 -54.41 -24.82 7.60
CA MET A 9 -53.27 -23.91 7.71
C MET A 9 -52.06 -24.63 7.07
N MET A 10 -51.69 -24.26 5.83
CA MET A 10 -50.36 -24.58 5.28
C MET A 10 -49.30 -23.69 5.95
N PRO A 11 -48.19 -24.27 6.40
CA PRO A 11 -47.05 -23.45 6.84
C PRO A 11 -46.56 -22.64 5.65
N GLN A 12 -46.51 -21.32 5.75
CA GLN A 12 -45.81 -20.47 4.80
C GLN A 12 -44.30 -20.70 5.05
N ASP A 13 -43.64 -21.39 4.12
CA ASP A 13 -42.19 -21.45 4.08
C ASP A 13 -41.66 -20.01 4.03
N ALA A 14 -41.01 -19.62 5.11
CA ALA A 14 -40.33 -18.33 5.18
C ALA A 14 -39.25 -18.33 4.09
N VAL A 15 -39.51 -17.61 3.01
CA VAL A 15 -38.51 -17.31 2.01
C VAL A 15 -37.41 -16.53 2.72
N SER A 16 -36.29 -17.21 3.01
CA SER A 16 -35.11 -16.58 3.57
C SER A 16 -34.71 -15.42 2.66
N ALA A 17 -34.61 -14.23 3.20
CA ALA A 17 -34.08 -13.07 2.48
C ALA A 17 -32.69 -13.43 1.91
N PRO A 18 -32.36 -13.00 0.68
CA PRO A 18 -31.03 -13.20 0.14
C PRO A 18 -29.99 -12.62 1.09
N ALA A 19 -28.98 -13.42 1.44
CA ALA A 19 -27.90 -12.99 2.32
C ALA A 19 -27.17 -11.79 1.68
N ASP A 20 -26.82 -10.81 2.49
CA ASP A 20 -26.06 -9.63 2.05
C ASP A 20 -24.72 -10.12 1.46
N PRO A 21 -24.39 -9.76 0.19
CA PRO A 21 -23.15 -10.19 -0.45
C PRO A 21 -21.90 -9.75 0.31
N ALA A 22 -21.96 -8.65 1.06
CA ALA A 22 -20.86 -8.19 1.92
C ALA A 22 -20.64 -9.14 3.11
N VAL A 23 -21.71 -9.69 3.70
CA VAL A 23 -21.63 -10.67 4.80
C VAL A 23 -21.05 -11.99 4.29
N ILE A 24 -21.51 -12.46 3.12
CA ILE A 24 -20.97 -13.67 2.51
C ILE A 24 -19.49 -13.52 2.19
N ALA A 25 -19.08 -12.39 1.62
CA ALA A 25 -17.69 -12.12 1.31
C ALA A 25 -16.79 -12.14 2.57
N ALA A 26 -17.31 -11.66 3.71
CA ALA A 26 -16.56 -11.64 4.96
C ALA A 26 -16.31 -13.03 5.58
N GLU A 27 -17.13 -14.01 5.25
CA GLU A 27 -17.03 -15.39 5.75
C GLU A 27 -16.10 -16.29 4.89
N LEU A 28 -15.74 -15.85 3.67
CA LEU A 28 -14.87 -16.64 2.79
C LEU A 28 -13.44 -16.73 3.30
N PRO A 29 -12.71 -17.84 2.99
CA PRO A 29 -11.30 -17.96 3.30
C PRO A 29 -10.53 -16.75 2.77
N LEU A 30 -9.74 -16.10 3.63
CA LEU A 30 -8.91 -14.95 3.27
C LEU A 30 -7.50 -15.42 2.97
N VAL A 31 -7.01 -15.10 1.77
CA VAL A 31 -5.61 -15.28 1.36
C VAL A 31 -4.94 -13.91 1.23
N GLU A 32 -3.96 -13.65 2.07
CA GLU A 32 -3.14 -12.45 1.98
C GLU A 32 -1.97 -12.69 1.02
N ILE A 33 -1.79 -11.78 0.06
CA ILE A 33 -0.58 -11.76 -0.78
C ILE A 33 0.52 -11.08 0.04
N PRO A 34 1.64 -11.78 0.33
CA PRO A 34 2.69 -11.23 1.18
C PRO A 34 3.34 -9.98 0.56
N GLY A 35 3.39 -8.91 1.33
CA GLY A 35 4.04 -7.65 0.95
C GLY A 35 3.33 -6.87 -0.16
N PRO A 36 3.69 -5.60 -0.34
CA PRO A 36 3.14 -4.79 -1.42
C PRO A 36 3.73 -5.23 -2.77
N ILE A 37 2.88 -5.23 -3.81
CA ILE A 37 3.32 -5.38 -5.19
C ILE A 37 3.64 -3.99 -5.72
N GLU A 38 4.93 -3.70 -5.90
CA GLU A 38 5.38 -2.39 -6.37
C GLU A 38 4.89 -2.10 -7.79
N ARG A 39 4.34 -0.90 -7.98
CA ARG A 39 3.78 -0.44 -9.27
C ARG A 39 4.09 1.04 -9.50
N ARG A 40 3.95 1.43 -10.76
CA ARG A 40 4.09 2.81 -11.21
C ARG A 40 2.71 3.39 -11.52
N ALA A 41 2.53 4.66 -11.14
CA ALA A 41 1.36 5.46 -11.47
C ALA A 41 1.84 6.84 -11.96
N PRO A 42 2.22 6.98 -13.25
CA PRO A 42 2.92 8.17 -13.76
C PRO A 42 2.19 9.48 -13.49
N GLU A 43 0.86 9.51 -13.58
CA GLU A 43 0.07 10.72 -13.30
C GLU A 43 0.19 11.13 -11.83
N ALA A 44 0.02 10.18 -10.90
CA ALA A 44 0.19 10.41 -9.47
C ALA A 44 1.64 10.80 -9.12
N GLU A 45 2.64 10.18 -9.77
CA GLU A 45 4.06 10.48 -9.57
C GLU A 45 4.40 11.93 -9.94
N THR A 46 3.80 12.49 -11.01
CA THR A 46 4.02 13.90 -11.38
C THR A 46 3.56 14.86 -10.29
N LEU A 47 2.58 14.46 -9.48
CA LEU A 47 2.05 15.21 -8.34
C LEU A 47 2.78 14.88 -7.03
N GLY A 48 3.66 13.88 -7.04
CA GLY A 48 4.37 13.41 -5.86
C GLY A 48 3.54 12.48 -4.97
N HIS A 49 2.39 11.97 -5.44
CA HIS A 49 1.59 11.02 -4.69
C HIS A 49 2.31 9.68 -4.58
N THR A 50 2.41 9.17 -3.36
CA THR A 50 3.00 7.86 -3.03
C THR A 50 2.21 7.21 -1.90
N GLY A 51 2.29 5.90 -1.78
CA GLY A 51 1.64 5.17 -0.69
C GLY A 51 1.18 3.79 -1.10
N ASP A 52 0.58 3.10 -0.14
CA ASP A 52 0.06 1.75 -0.34
C ASP A 52 -1.47 1.79 -0.40
N VAL A 53 -2.04 0.97 -1.28
CA VAL A 53 -3.48 0.73 -1.37
C VAL A 53 -3.72 -0.74 -1.08
N THR A 54 -4.54 -1.06 -0.09
CA THR A 54 -4.94 -2.44 0.17
C THR A 54 -6.35 -2.68 -0.37
N LEU A 55 -6.49 -3.74 -1.16
CA LEU A 55 -7.74 -4.10 -1.82
C LEU A 55 -8.14 -5.54 -1.48
N GLU A 56 -9.44 -5.80 -1.55
CA GLU A 56 -9.99 -7.15 -1.49
C GLU A 56 -10.78 -7.47 -2.76
N VAL A 57 -10.68 -8.73 -3.19
CA VAL A 57 -11.43 -9.27 -4.31
C VAL A 57 -11.83 -10.72 -4.01
N VAL A 58 -13.07 -11.07 -4.32
CA VAL A 58 -13.54 -12.47 -4.27
C VAL A 58 -13.31 -13.11 -5.63
N VAL A 59 -12.62 -14.23 -5.65
CA VAL A 59 -12.38 -15.05 -6.85
C VAL A 59 -13.18 -16.33 -6.73
N GLN A 60 -14.01 -16.63 -7.74
CA GLN A 60 -14.84 -17.83 -7.82
C GLN A 60 -14.00 -19.04 -8.29
N PRO A 61 -14.49 -20.27 -8.09
CA PRO A 61 -13.79 -21.48 -8.54
C PRO A 61 -13.51 -21.52 -10.05
N ASP A 62 -14.34 -20.87 -10.86
CA ASP A 62 -14.16 -20.73 -12.30
C ASP A 62 -13.14 -19.65 -12.71
N GLY A 63 -12.54 -18.96 -11.72
CA GLY A 63 -11.59 -17.88 -11.93
C GLY A 63 -12.23 -16.51 -12.19
N SER A 64 -13.57 -16.43 -12.24
CA SER A 64 -14.26 -15.12 -12.36
C SER A 64 -14.07 -14.30 -11.09
N LYS A 65 -14.00 -12.96 -11.25
CA LYS A 65 -13.76 -12.02 -10.14
C LYS A 65 -15.04 -11.24 -9.84
N GLY A 66 -15.34 -11.10 -8.56
CA GLY A 66 -16.28 -10.12 -8.05
C GLY A 66 -15.71 -8.70 -8.07
N PRO A 67 -16.46 -7.73 -7.53
CA PRO A 67 -15.99 -6.36 -7.38
C PRO A 67 -14.69 -6.29 -6.57
N VAL A 68 -13.75 -5.44 -7.03
CA VAL A 68 -12.55 -5.08 -6.27
C VAL A 68 -12.91 -3.94 -5.33
N THR A 69 -12.61 -4.09 -4.04
CA THR A 69 -12.93 -3.10 -3.01
C THR A 69 -11.66 -2.59 -2.34
N VAL A 70 -11.51 -1.28 -2.27
CA VAL A 70 -10.43 -0.65 -1.49
C VAL A 70 -10.80 -0.76 0.00
N VAL A 71 -9.96 -1.46 0.78
CA VAL A 71 -10.13 -1.61 2.24
C VAL A 71 -9.21 -0.70 3.03
N VAL A 72 -8.05 -0.32 2.45
CA VAL A 72 -7.17 0.74 2.98
C VAL A 72 -6.78 1.64 1.82
N SER A 73 -7.23 2.89 1.87
CA SER A 73 -6.93 3.92 0.88
C SER A 73 -5.55 4.54 1.10
N SER A 74 -4.87 4.87 0.01
CA SER A 74 -3.67 5.72 0.02
C SER A 74 -3.98 7.19 0.32
N ARG A 75 -5.25 7.58 0.39
CA ARG A 75 -5.76 8.97 0.41
C ARG A 75 -5.49 9.73 -0.90
N SER A 76 -5.19 9.02 -1.97
CA SER A 76 -5.06 9.54 -3.33
C SER A 76 -6.02 8.80 -4.26
N ASP A 77 -7.02 9.49 -4.78
CA ASP A 77 -7.98 8.90 -5.72
C ASP A 77 -7.28 8.32 -6.96
N LEU A 78 -6.17 8.93 -7.39
CA LEU A 78 -5.38 8.45 -8.53
C LEU A 78 -4.73 7.10 -8.23
N LEU A 79 -4.12 6.95 -7.05
CA LEU A 79 -3.49 5.69 -6.64
C LEU A 79 -4.53 4.60 -6.37
N ASP A 80 -5.63 4.94 -5.72
CA ASP A 80 -6.72 4.02 -5.40
C ASP A 80 -7.39 3.51 -6.70
N ALA A 81 -7.62 4.39 -7.68
CA ALA A 81 -8.15 4.02 -8.98
C ALA A 81 -7.19 3.12 -9.77
N GLU A 82 -5.89 3.46 -9.80
CA GLU A 82 -4.89 2.66 -10.48
C GLU A 82 -4.71 1.28 -9.83
N ALA A 83 -4.67 1.22 -8.50
CA ALA A 83 -4.62 -0.05 -7.76
C ALA A 83 -5.85 -0.93 -8.07
N THR A 84 -7.04 -0.33 -8.11
CA THR A 84 -8.29 -1.03 -8.44
C THR A 84 -8.22 -1.59 -9.87
N ARG A 85 -7.75 -0.80 -10.84
CA ARG A 85 -7.54 -1.25 -12.22
C ARG A 85 -6.57 -2.42 -12.29
N LEU A 86 -5.40 -2.31 -11.65
CA LEU A 86 -4.37 -3.35 -11.65
C LEU A 86 -4.87 -4.67 -11.05
N VAL A 87 -5.57 -4.63 -9.92
CA VAL A 87 -6.12 -5.84 -9.28
C VAL A 87 -7.27 -6.42 -10.10
N SER A 88 -8.08 -5.57 -10.75
CA SER A 88 -9.15 -6.04 -11.65
C SER A 88 -8.60 -6.79 -12.87
N GLU A 89 -7.44 -6.41 -13.38
CA GLU A 89 -6.77 -7.04 -14.53
C GLU A 89 -5.88 -8.23 -14.12
N ALA A 90 -5.46 -8.30 -12.84
CA ALA A 90 -4.56 -9.35 -12.36
C ALA A 90 -5.18 -10.74 -12.46
N GLY A 91 -4.36 -11.74 -12.80
CA GLY A 91 -4.74 -13.15 -12.71
C GLY A 91 -4.57 -13.66 -11.28
N PHE A 92 -5.60 -14.35 -10.78
CA PHE A 92 -5.54 -15.04 -9.49
C PHE A 92 -5.55 -16.56 -9.72
N ARG A 93 -4.92 -17.29 -8.80
CA ARG A 93 -4.96 -18.75 -8.84
C ARG A 93 -6.40 -19.21 -8.56
N ALA A 94 -6.95 -20.03 -9.45
CA ALA A 94 -8.21 -20.69 -9.21
C ALA A 94 -8.11 -21.60 -7.97
N SER A 95 -9.15 -21.64 -7.16
CA SER A 95 -9.30 -22.46 -5.97
C SER A 95 -10.51 -23.38 -6.16
N ALA A 96 -10.58 -24.49 -5.41
CA ALA A 96 -11.75 -25.38 -5.44
C ALA A 96 -13.01 -24.70 -4.87
N GLU A 97 -12.81 -23.66 -4.06
CA GLU A 97 -13.88 -22.88 -3.42
C GLU A 97 -13.66 -21.38 -3.68
N ALA A 98 -14.73 -20.60 -3.60
CA ALA A 98 -14.63 -19.14 -3.65
C ALA A 98 -13.67 -18.65 -2.56
N THR A 99 -12.76 -17.78 -2.92
CA THR A 99 -11.68 -17.31 -2.03
C THR A 99 -11.61 -15.79 -2.07
N ARG A 100 -11.47 -15.16 -0.91
CA ARG A 100 -11.23 -13.73 -0.78
C ARG A 100 -9.73 -13.46 -0.73
N TYR A 101 -9.23 -12.68 -1.68
CA TYR A 101 -7.83 -12.25 -1.71
C TYR A 101 -7.70 -10.83 -1.19
N ARG A 102 -6.70 -10.61 -0.34
CA ARG A 102 -6.25 -9.27 0.07
C ARG A 102 -4.91 -8.98 -0.57
N VAL A 103 -4.83 -7.88 -1.30
CA VAL A 103 -3.66 -7.48 -2.08
C VAL A 103 -3.28 -6.06 -1.68
N THR A 104 -2.01 -5.83 -1.37
CA THR A 104 -1.49 -4.47 -1.21
C THR A 104 -0.68 -4.09 -2.44
N VAL A 105 -1.02 -2.96 -3.05
CA VAL A 105 -0.29 -2.36 -4.17
C VAL A 105 0.46 -1.15 -3.65
N GLY A 106 1.80 -1.15 -3.80
CA GLY A 106 2.68 -0.08 -3.37
C GLY A 106 3.05 0.84 -4.53
N PHE A 107 3.00 2.15 -4.29
CA PHE A 107 3.43 3.19 -5.22
C PHE A 107 4.51 4.01 -4.55
N GLN A 108 5.77 3.62 -4.78
CA GLN A 108 6.91 4.23 -4.08
C GLN A 108 7.37 5.54 -4.74
N GLY A 109 7.11 5.72 -6.03
CA GLY A 109 7.51 6.91 -6.79
C GLY A 109 9.01 7.16 -6.78
N ALA A 110 9.82 6.12 -6.60
CA ALA A 110 11.26 6.20 -6.51
C ALA A 110 11.91 5.34 -7.59
N ASP A 111 12.85 5.93 -8.32
CA ASP A 111 13.74 5.24 -9.26
C ASP A 111 15.17 5.82 -9.13
N ASP A 112 16.11 5.24 -9.83
CA ASP A 112 17.52 5.66 -9.79
C ASP A 112 17.72 7.12 -10.27
N ALA A 113 16.77 7.64 -11.04
CA ALA A 113 16.76 9.00 -11.57
C ALA A 113 15.90 9.97 -10.74
N LEU A 114 15.53 9.61 -9.49
CA LEU A 114 14.73 10.48 -8.62
C LEU A 114 15.42 11.82 -8.42
N THR A 115 14.81 12.88 -8.97
CA THR A 115 15.30 14.25 -8.80
C THR A 115 14.87 14.82 -7.46
N CYS A 116 15.59 15.81 -7.00
CA CYS A 116 15.24 16.60 -5.82
C CYS A 116 13.86 17.28 -5.97
N ALA A 117 13.49 17.73 -7.18
CA ALA A 117 12.14 18.25 -7.44
C ALA A 117 11.05 17.21 -7.18
N ALA A 118 11.25 15.97 -7.63
CA ALA A 118 10.31 14.87 -7.38
C ALA A 118 10.25 14.50 -5.89
N MET A 119 11.40 14.41 -5.23
CA MET A 119 11.51 14.18 -3.79
C MET A 119 10.75 15.24 -2.98
N ALA A 120 10.95 16.51 -3.28
CA ALA A 120 10.28 17.61 -2.60
C ALA A 120 8.74 17.55 -2.77
N ARG A 121 8.25 17.15 -3.97
CA ARG A 121 6.80 16.92 -4.18
C ARG A 121 6.27 15.79 -3.30
N GLN A 122 6.99 14.67 -3.19
CA GLN A 122 6.59 13.55 -2.32
C GLN A 122 6.55 13.95 -0.84
N VAL A 123 7.54 14.73 -0.36
CA VAL A 123 7.55 15.25 1.01
C VAL A 123 6.35 16.14 1.27
N ARG A 124 6.07 17.11 0.38
CA ARG A 124 4.88 17.97 0.51
C ARG A 124 3.58 17.18 0.50
N TRP A 125 3.44 16.23 -0.44
CA TRP A 125 2.29 15.34 -0.49
C TRP A 125 2.09 14.59 0.83
N PHE A 126 3.15 13.98 1.35
CA PHE A 126 3.09 13.22 2.60
C PHE A 126 2.67 14.11 3.78
N GLN A 127 3.28 15.29 3.94
CA GLN A 127 2.95 16.23 5.01
C GLN A 127 1.51 16.77 4.94
N GLN A 128 1.00 17.01 3.73
CA GLN A 128 -0.37 17.47 3.53
C GLN A 128 -1.41 16.36 3.78
N THR A 129 -1.06 15.14 3.41
CA THR A 129 -1.98 13.99 3.48
C THR A 129 -2.02 13.38 4.88
N TRP A 130 -0.87 13.36 5.57
CA TRP A 130 -0.70 12.80 6.92
C TRP A 130 0.05 13.77 7.84
N PRO A 131 -0.53 14.92 8.18
CA PRO A 131 0.13 15.93 9.02
C PRO A 131 0.48 15.41 10.41
N GLU A 132 -0.20 14.36 10.88
CA GLU A 132 0.03 13.71 12.17
C GLU A 132 1.22 12.72 12.17
N ARG A 133 1.73 12.35 10.98
CA ARG A 133 2.78 11.32 10.87
C ARG A 133 4.16 11.95 10.67
N PRO A 134 5.19 11.43 11.34
CA PRO A 134 6.56 11.89 11.13
C PRO A 134 7.08 11.47 9.73
N LEU A 135 7.98 12.26 9.17
CA LEU A 135 8.58 12.02 7.83
C LEU A 135 9.26 10.65 7.71
N LYS A 136 9.73 10.06 8.81
CA LYS A 136 10.29 8.70 8.80
C LYS A 136 9.31 7.60 8.38
N ASP A 137 8.01 7.90 8.40
CA ASP A 137 6.97 6.95 7.98
C ASP A 137 6.72 6.98 6.48
N MET A 138 7.21 8.00 5.77
CA MET A 138 7.03 8.10 4.32
C MET A 138 7.82 7.01 3.57
N PRO A 139 7.29 6.51 2.43
CA PRO A 139 7.95 5.47 1.63
C PRO A 139 9.39 5.82 1.26
N LEU A 140 9.63 7.03 0.78
CA LEU A 140 10.97 7.47 0.36
C LEU A 140 11.99 7.49 1.51
N TYR A 141 11.59 7.91 2.73
CA TYR A 141 12.47 7.81 3.89
C TYR A 141 12.85 6.36 4.19
N LYS A 142 11.87 5.45 4.19
CA LYS A 142 12.10 4.02 4.43
C LYS A 142 13.04 3.42 3.40
N MET A 143 12.85 3.77 2.11
CA MET A 143 13.73 3.33 1.04
C MET A 143 15.14 3.90 1.20
N SER A 144 15.27 5.21 1.47
CA SER A 144 16.56 5.87 1.70
C SER A 144 17.32 5.25 2.87
N SER A 145 16.62 4.97 3.97
CA SER A 145 17.22 4.27 5.12
C SER A 145 17.62 2.85 4.79
N GLY A 146 16.81 2.13 4.01
CA GLY A 146 17.15 0.79 3.53
C GLY A 146 18.43 0.76 2.67
N ILE A 147 18.57 1.71 1.74
CA ILE A 147 19.78 1.85 0.89
C ILE A 147 21.00 2.13 1.76
N LEU A 148 20.90 3.04 2.73
CA LEU A 148 22.03 3.34 3.64
C LEU A 148 22.40 2.15 4.52
N LEU A 149 21.41 1.38 4.98
CA LEU A 149 21.66 0.15 5.74
C LEU A 149 22.44 -0.87 4.89
N LEU A 150 22.00 -1.10 3.64
CA LEU A 150 22.69 -2.04 2.74
C LEU A 150 24.09 -1.56 2.38
N ALA A 151 24.29 -0.27 2.12
CA ALA A 151 25.58 0.31 1.80
C ALA A 151 26.55 0.31 3.00
N GLY A 152 26.03 0.35 4.23
CA GLY A 152 26.81 0.39 5.46
C GLY A 152 27.11 -0.97 6.09
N VAL A 153 26.61 -2.10 5.53
CA VAL A 153 26.86 -3.44 6.08
C VAL A 153 28.30 -3.85 5.82
N PRO A 154 29.15 -3.97 6.87
CA PRO A 154 30.52 -4.47 6.69
C PRO A 154 30.52 -5.97 6.39
N ALA A 155 31.56 -6.42 5.68
CA ALA A 155 31.74 -7.85 5.37
C ALA A 155 31.78 -8.75 6.63
N SER A 156 32.17 -8.17 7.78
CA SER A 156 32.19 -8.85 9.07
C SER A 156 31.49 -7.93 10.11
N PRO A 157 30.18 -8.07 10.32
CA PRO A 157 29.45 -7.24 11.27
C PRO A 157 29.92 -7.51 12.70
N ASN A 158 30.16 -6.44 13.45
CA ASN A 158 30.51 -6.47 14.88
C ASN A 158 29.70 -5.42 15.66
N ARG A 159 29.87 -5.40 16.98
CA ARG A 159 29.12 -4.48 17.84
C ARG A 159 29.35 -3.01 17.51
N ALA A 160 30.56 -2.64 17.13
CA ALA A 160 30.90 -1.26 16.79
C ALA A 160 30.25 -0.83 15.48
N SER A 161 30.25 -1.70 14.46
CA SER A 161 29.57 -1.43 13.19
C SER A 161 28.04 -1.35 13.34
N ALA A 162 27.43 -2.20 14.18
CA ALA A 162 26.03 -2.12 14.50
C ALA A 162 25.67 -0.79 15.18
N GLN A 163 26.50 -0.32 16.12
CA GLN A 163 26.29 0.96 16.79
C GLN A 163 26.45 2.15 15.81
N ALA A 164 27.42 2.09 14.91
CA ALA A 164 27.60 3.10 13.85
C ALA A 164 26.38 3.20 12.95
N THR A 165 25.81 2.05 12.54
CA THR A 165 24.58 2.00 11.75
C THR A 165 23.40 2.64 12.49
N VAL A 166 23.20 2.32 13.77
CA VAL A 166 22.13 2.95 14.59
C VAL A 166 22.31 4.46 14.67
N ASN A 167 23.55 4.93 14.88
CA ASN A 167 23.84 6.36 14.94
C ASN A 167 23.58 7.05 13.58
N GLN A 168 23.93 6.40 12.47
CA GLN A 168 23.64 6.92 11.13
C GLN A 168 22.12 7.05 10.88
N MET A 169 21.32 6.05 11.31
CA MET A 169 19.85 6.14 11.16
C MET A 169 19.25 7.27 12.01
N ARG A 170 19.72 7.46 13.24
CA ARG A 170 19.29 8.59 14.07
C ARG A 170 19.66 9.92 13.44
N ARG A 171 20.86 10.03 12.87
CA ARG A 171 21.29 11.24 12.16
C ARG A 171 20.42 11.48 10.93
N LEU A 172 20.10 10.44 10.15
CA LEU A 172 19.19 10.57 9.02
C LEU A 172 17.81 11.08 9.46
N GLU A 173 17.25 10.55 10.53
CA GLU A 173 15.95 10.99 11.05
C GLU A 173 15.97 12.48 11.43
N ALA A 174 17.05 12.93 12.06
CA ALA A 174 17.21 14.33 12.47
C ALA A 174 17.44 15.27 11.26
N ASP A 175 18.21 14.85 10.27
CA ASP A 175 18.66 15.69 9.16
C ASP A 175 17.74 15.62 7.94
N PHE A 176 16.82 14.65 7.86
CA PHE A 176 15.97 14.43 6.69
C PHE A 176 15.15 15.68 6.29
N PRO A 177 14.58 16.46 7.22
CA PRO A 177 13.92 17.72 6.87
C PRO A 177 14.86 18.71 6.16
N SER A 178 16.09 18.86 6.67
CA SER A 178 17.09 19.75 6.06
C SER A 178 17.55 19.29 4.69
N LEU A 179 17.61 17.97 4.46
CA LEU A 179 17.88 17.40 3.14
C LEU A 179 16.72 17.68 2.18
N ALA A 180 15.48 17.64 2.65
CA ALA A 180 14.31 18.01 1.86
C ALA A 180 14.35 19.49 1.46
N ASP A 181 14.69 20.39 2.39
CA ASP A 181 14.86 21.82 2.13
C ASP A 181 16.02 22.09 1.15
N GLN A 182 17.10 21.30 1.22
CA GLN A 182 18.18 21.38 0.24
C GLN A 182 17.69 20.96 -1.14
N CYS A 183 16.89 19.92 -1.24
CA CYS A 183 16.28 19.48 -2.48
C CYS A 183 15.38 20.56 -3.11
N GLU A 184 14.66 21.32 -2.33
CA GLU A 184 13.86 22.45 -2.86
C GLU A 184 14.72 23.55 -3.50
N ARG A 185 15.92 23.78 -2.97
CA ARG A 185 16.87 24.76 -3.51
C ARG A 185 17.66 24.26 -4.73
N GLU A 186 17.82 22.94 -4.88
CA GLU A 186 18.60 22.28 -5.94
C GLU A 186 17.74 21.26 -6.72
N PRO A 187 16.64 21.68 -7.37
CA PRO A 187 15.60 20.78 -7.89
C PRO A 187 16.08 19.78 -8.95
N GLU A 188 17.10 20.14 -9.73
CA GLU A 188 17.66 19.28 -10.79
C GLU A 188 18.67 18.25 -10.27
N ARG A 189 19.08 18.36 -9.01
CA ARG A 189 20.00 17.40 -8.41
C ARG A 189 19.33 16.06 -8.20
N LEU A 190 20.10 14.98 -8.31
CA LEU A 190 19.60 13.65 -7.99
C LEU A 190 19.63 13.39 -6.49
N TRP A 191 18.54 12.77 -5.99
CA TRP A 191 18.36 12.49 -4.55
C TRP A 191 19.42 11.52 -4.01
N TYR A 192 19.63 10.37 -4.66
CA TYR A 192 20.54 9.36 -4.14
C TYR A 192 22.02 9.80 -4.11
N PRO A 193 22.56 10.51 -5.10
CA PRO A 193 23.87 11.15 -4.99
C PRO A 193 23.99 12.14 -3.84
N LEU A 194 22.93 12.93 -3.58
CA LEU A 194 22.89 13.86 -2.45
C LEU A 194 22.90 13.10 -1.12
N LEU A 195 22.06 12.09 -0.96
CA LEU A 195 22.02 11.20 0.22
C LEU A 195 23.37 10.53 0.46
N GLY A 196 24.01 10.01 -0.59
CA GLY A 196 25.34 9.40 -0.52
C GLY A 196 26.43 10.39 -0.11
N ALA A 197 26.36 11.66 -0.55
CA ALA A 197 27.29 12.70 -0.12
C ALA A 197 27.07 13.03 1.37
N TRP A 198 25.85 13.17 1.82
CA TRP A 198 25.51 13.36 3.24
C TRP A 198 26.03 12.21 4.11
N ALA A 199 25.89 10.97 3.68
CA ALA A 199 26.27 9.80 4.45
C ALA A 199 27.79 9.67 4.69
N ARG A 200 28.63 10.31 3.83
CA ARG A 200 30.10 10.31 3.94
C ARG A 200 30.66 11.38 4.87
N ASN A 201 29.85 12.39 5.24
CA ASN A 201 30.19 13.46 6.16
C ASN A 201 29.75 13.13 7.60
#